data_b0b94d9076472b6f60649b48f4a7a083
#
_entry.id   b0b94d9076472b6f60649b48f4a7a083
#
_cell.length_a   1.000
_cell.length_b   1.000
_cell.length_c   1.000
_cell.angle_alpha   90.00
_cell.angle_beta   90.00
_cell.angle_gamma   90.00
#
_symmetry.space_group_name_H-M   'P 1'
#
loop_
_entity.id
_entity.type
_entity.pdbx_description
1 polymer ?
#
loop_
_entity_poly.entity_id
_entity_poly.type
_entity_poly.pdbx_seq_one_letter_code
_entity_poly.pdbx_strand_id
1 'polypeptide(L)'
;LSGKTITQVFNATKPHKFTFYNGEPSEYGKLLVGKTILSSEGYGMFVNFNLSDNVIMNIGDGVSVRYYNAGDKIPANYQLLLTFNDDSFLVFTVVMYGFINVYPDSYIDNKYYKLSRESISPLSDKYTEAEFEKLVAEAKKTLSAKALLATNQRIPGVGNGVTQDILFNARINPKQKVLFLSDNQKEVLFNALKETLVDMTFEGGRDTQRDLYGNAGGYKTILSAKTWKNPC
;
A
#
# COMPACT_ATOMS: atom_id res chain seq x y z
N LEU A 1 9.01 13.19 8.37
CA LEU A 1 8.38 14.24 7.54
C LEU A 1 7.54 15.22 8.38
N SER A 2 7.10 14.80 9.58
CA SER A 2 6.29 15.66 10.47
C SER A 2 7.01 16.99 10.76
N GLY A 3 6.26 18.07 10.73
CA GLY A 3 6.76 19.44 10.91
C GLY A 3 7.25 20.13 9.62
N LYS A 4 7.39 19.42 8.50
CA LYS A 4 7.76 20.03 7.21
C LYS A 4 6.58 20.74 6.59
N THR A 5 6.82 21.98 6.14
CA THR A 5 5.83 22.80 5.43
C THR A 5 6.09 22.77 3.93
N ILE A 6 5.06 22.50 3.15
CA ILE A 6 5.13 22.44 1.68
C ILE A 6 5.26 23.86 1.13
N THR A 7 6.32 24.12 0.38
CA THR A 7 6.59 25.44 -0.21
C THR A 7 6.24 25.51 -1.69
N GLN A 8 6.41 24.41 -2.43
CA GLN A 8 6.06 24.34 -3.85
C GLN A 8 5.54 22.96 -4.21
N VAL A 9 4.71 22.90 -5.26
CA VAL A 9 4.15 21.68 -5.82
C VAL A 9 4.39 21.69 -7.33
N PHE A 10 5.01 20.64 -7.82
CA PHE A 10 5.27 20.46 -9.26
C PHE A 10 4.48 19.29 -9.79
N ASN A 11 3.73 19.53 -10.84
CA ASN A 11 2.94 18.51 -11.53
C ASN A 11 3.82 17.58 -12.34
N ALA A 12 3.23 16.50 -12.85
CA ALA A 12 3.90 15.47 -13.63
C ALA A 12 4.76 16.06 -14.77
N THR A 13 6.05 15.72 -14.80
CA THR A 13 6.90 16.00 -15.95
C THR A 13 6.62 15.06 -17.11
N LYS A 14 6.14 13.84 -16.79
CA LYS A 14 5.72 12.85 -17.77
C LYS A 14 4.39 12.25 -17.31
N PRO A 15 3.26 12.58 -17.97
CA PRO A 15 1.96 11.99 -17.67
C PRO A 15 2.02 10.46 -17.76
N HIS A 16 1.40 9.79 -16.79
CA HIS A 16 1.28 8.34 -16.77
C HIS A 16 -0.19 7.93 -16.87
N LYS A 17 -0.53 7.12 -17.87
CA LYS A 17 -1.91 6.76 -18.22
C LYS A 17 -2.74 6.20 -17.06
N PHE A 18 -2.09 5.52 -16.12
CA PHE A 18 -2.74 4.87 -14.98
C PHE A 18 -2.38 5.54 -13.64
N THR A 19 -2.05 6.82 -13.67
CA THR A 19 -2.06 7.64 -12.45
C THR A 19 -3.43 8.28 -12.32
N PHE A 20 -4.09 8.00 -11.21
CA PHE A 20 -5.43 8.51 -10.92
C PHE A 20 -5.34 9.61 -9.86
N TYR A 21 -6.05 10.69 -10.11
CA TYR A 21 -6.13 11.85 -9.23
C TYR A 21 -7.61 12.13 -8.91
N ASN A 22 -7.88 12.67 -7.73
CA ASN A 22 -9.18 13.30 -7.48
C ASN A 22 -9.08 14.78 -7.91
N GLY A 23 -9.96 15.22 -8.80
CA GLY A 23 -9.90 16.55 -9.38
C GLY A 23 -8.69 16.76 -10.31
N GLU A 24 -8.33 18.04 -10.51
CA GLU A 24 -7.27 18.44 -11.42
C GLU A 24 -5.92 18.56 -10.70
N PRO A 25 -4.88 17.77 -11.08
CA PRO A 25 -3.57 17.84 -10.43
C PRO A 25 -2.93 19.23 -10.47
N SER A 26 -3.22 20.04 -11.49
CA SER A 26 -2.77 21.43 -11.59
C SER A 26 -3.25 22.32 -10.45
N GLU A 27 -4.34 21.97 -9.80
CA GLU A 27 -4.89 22.70 -8.66
C GLU A 27 -4.28 22.27 -7.32
N TYR A 28 -3.51 21.17 -7.27
CA TYR A 28 -2.92 20.66 -6.03
C TYR A 28 -1.98 21.68 -5.36
N GLY A 29 -1.32 22.53 -6.15
CA GLY A 29 -0.55 23.64 -5.60
C GLY A 29 -1.35 24.56 -4.69
N LYS A 30 -2.59 24.88 -5.07
CA LYS A 30 -3.48 25.74 -4.27
C LYS A 30 -3.93 25.08 -2.96
N LEU A 31 -4.02 23.76 -2.94
CA LEU A 31 -4.46 22.99 -1.78
C LEU A 31 -3.31 22.66 -0.81
N LEU A 32 -2.09 22.48 -1.33
CA LEU A 32 -0.98 21.94 -0.57
C LEU A 32 0.07 22.97 -0.13
N VAL A 33 0.29 24.04 -0.93
CA VAL A 33 1.29 25.07 -0.57
C VAL A 33 0.90 25.75 0.74
N GLY A 34 1.87 25.90 1.63
CA GLY A 34 1.68 26.45 2.99
C GLY A 34 1.18 25.43 4.01
N LYS A 35 0.81 24.19 3.61
CA LYS A 35 0.39 23.16 4.55
C LYS A 35 1.57 22.47 5.19
N THR A 36 1.45 22.17 6.48
CA THR A 36 2.46 21.44 7.26
C THR A 36 2.02 19.98 7.42
N ILE A 37 2.95 19.04 7.19
CA ILE A 37 2.71 17.62 7.47
C ILE A 37 2.67 17.42 8.99
N LEU A 38 1.52 16.99 9.52
CA LEU A 38 1.29 16.73 10.94
C LEU A 38 1.63 15.27 11.29
N SER A 39 1.12 14.33 10.50
CA SER A 39 1.36 12.90 10.67
C SER A 39 1.22 12.14 9.36
N SER A 40 1.58 10.86 9.36
CA SER A 40 1.26 9.92 8.30
C SER A 40 0.72 8.61 8.87
N GLU A 41 -0.27 8.02 8.21
CA GLU A 41 -0.95 6.81 8.65
C GLU A 41 -1.22 5.87 7.47
N GLY A 42 -1.08 4.55 7.71
CA GLY A 42 -1.36 3.52 6.72
C GLY A 42 -2.71 2.84 6.95
N TYR A 43 -3.49 2.66 5.89
CA TYR A 43 -4.77 1.94 5.91
C TYR A 43 -4.85 0.99 4.71
N GLY A 44 -4.65 -0.28 4.94
CA GLY A 44 -4.67 -1.28 3.86
C GLY A 44 -3.69 -0.92 2.74
N MET A 45 -4.20 -0.53 1.58
CA MET A 45 -3.39 -0.13 0.43
C MET A 45 -3.12 1.38 0.35
N PHE A 46 -3.59 2.17 1.32
CA PHE A 46 -3.49 3.62 1.32
C PHE A 46 -2.53 4.14 2.39
N VAL A 47 -1.91 5.26 2.11
CA VAL A 47 -1.17 6.07 3.08
C VAL A 47 -1.73 7.49 3.04
N ASN A 48 -2.10 8.01 4.20
CA ASN A 48 -2.46 9.41 4.39
C ASN A 48 -1.25 10.21 4.87
N PHE A 49 -1.10 11.40 4.31
CA PHE A 49 -0.38 12.49 4.93
C PHE A 49 -1.44 13.45 5.48
N ASN A 50 -1.56 13.53 6.78
CA ASN A 50 -2.45 14.45 7.47
C ASN A 50 -1.75 15.81 7.54
N LEU A 51 -2.35 16.81 6.94
CA LEU A 51 -1.78 18.15 6.82
C LEU A 51 -2.56 19.14 7.70
N SER A 52 -1.96 20.31 7.92
CA SER A 52 -2.65 21.40 8.60
C SER A 52 -3.95 21.79 7.85
N ASP A 53 -4.83 22.54 8.56
CA ASP A 53 -6.12 23.01 8.04
C ASP A 53 -7.02 21.88 7.51
N ASN A 54 -6.93 20.71 8.14
CA ASN A 54 -7.77 19.55 7.85
C ASN A 54 -7.64 18.97 6.43
N VAL A 55 -6.51 19.22 5.75
CA VAL A 55 -6.21 18.67 4.43
C VAL A 55 -5.62 17.29 4.56
N ILE A 56 -6.05 16.35 3.73
CA ILE A 56 -5.42 15.03 3.59
C ILE A 56 -4.87 14.86 2.18
N MET A 57 -3.57 14.55 2.09
CA MET A 57 -3.02 13.97 0.87
C MET A 57 -3.00 12.45 1.05
N ASN A 58 -3.64 11.74 0.13
CA ASN A 58 -3.79 10.29 0.17
C ASN A 58 -3.13 9.67 -1.05
N ILE A 59 -2.27 8.68 -0.82
CA ILE A 59 -1.68 7.87 -1.88
C ILE A 59 -2.13 6.42 -1.76
N GLY A 60 -2.34 5.77 -2.89
CA GLY A 60 -2.73 4.35 -2.94
C GLY A 60 -1.68 3.47 -3.60
N ASP A 61 -2.01 2.20 -3.67
CA ASP A 61 -1.17 1.15 -4.23
C ASP A 61 -0.52 1.56 -5.58
N GLY A 62 0.75 1.15 -5.75
CA GLY A 62 1.54 1.42 -6.94
C GLY A 62 2.22 2.79 -7.01
N VAL A 63 2.00 3.65 -6.01
CA VAL A 63 2.77 4.90 -5.86
C VAL A 63 4.06 4.64 -5.10
N SER A 64 5.18 4.99 -5.68
CA SER A 64 6.47 5.01 -5.01
C SER A 64 6.80 6.43 -4.58
N VAL A 65 7.15 6.60 -3.31
CA VAL A 65 7.55 7.89 -2.74
C VAL A 65 9.02 7.85 -2.38
N ARG A 66 9.76 8.92 -2.73
CA ARG A 66 11.17 9.08 -2.36
C ARG A 66 11.43 10.45 -1.77
N TYR A 67 12.18 10.46 -0.69
CA TYR A 67 12.67 11.66 -0.04
C TYR A 67 14.07 11.99 -0.54
N TYR A 68 14.32 13.26 -0.75
CA TYR A 68 15.60 13.82 -1.18
C TYR A 68 15.98 15.00 -0.27
N ASN A 69 17.26 15.13 0.01
CA ASN A 69 17.78 16.25 0.78
C ASN A 69 17.87 17.52 -0.08
N ALA A 70 18.02 18.65 0.59
CA ALA A 70 18.33 19.90 -0.07
C ALA A 70 19.60 19.76 -0.94
N GLY A 71 19.54 20.22 -2.19
CA GLY A 71 20.64 20.14 -3.14
C GLY A 71 20.77 18.82 -3.91
N ASP A 72 19.98 17.78 -3.57
CA ASP A 72 19.95 16.57 -4.36
C ASP A 72 19.37 16.82 -5.76
N LYS A 73 19.83 16.02 -6.72
CA LYS A 73 19.34 16.12 -8.11
C LYS A 73 17.88 15.69 -8.22
N ILE A 74 17.04 16.58 -8.73
CA ILE A 74 15.64 16.26 -9.03
C ILE A 74 15.57 15.22 -10.16
N PRO A 75 14.85 14.08 -9.95
CA PRO A 75 14.61 13.09 -11.00
C PRO A 75 13.90 13.70 -12.21
N ALA A 76 14.28 13.27 -13.41
CA ALA A 76 13.71 13.81 -14.65
C ALA A 76 12.22 13.45 -14.85
N ASN A 77 11.75 12.33 -14.27
CA ASN A 77 10.38 11.85 -14.44
C ASN A 77 9.71 11.63 -13.08
N TYR A 78 8.58 12.26 -12.89
CA TYR A 78 7.70 12.07 -11.72
C TYR A 78 6.25 12.42 -12.05
N GLN A 79 5.32 12.00 -11.22
CA GLN A 79 3.91 12.33 -11.30
C GLN A 79 3.52 13.47 -10.36
N LEU A 80 4.25 13.64 -9.26
CA LEU A 80 4.14 14.79 -8.38
C LEU A 80 5.47 15.01 -7.66
N LEU A 81 5.81 16.28 -7.38
CA LEU A 81 6.94 16.64 -6.52
C LEU A 81 6.50 17.73 -5.55
N LEU A 82 6.85 17.56 -4.29
CA LEU A 82 6.61 18.53 -3.21
C LEU A 82 7.96 19.00 -2.66
N THR A 83 8.21 20.30 -2.61
CA THR A 83 9.35 20.87 -1.88
C THR A 83 8.92 21.37 -0.50
N PHE A 84 9.85 21.40 0.44
CA PHE A 84 9.61 21.81 1.81
C PHE A 84 10.40 23.08 2.18
N ASN A 85 10.08 23.63 3.34
CA ASN A 85 10.68 24.84 3.89
C ASN A 85 12.19 24.73 4.22
N ASP A 86 12.76 23.52 4.18
CA ASP A 86 14.19 23.24 4.32
C ASP A 86 14.85 22.81 3.00
N ASP A 87 14.22 23.10 1.86
CA ASP A 87 14.64 22.76 0.51
C ASP A 87 14.75 21.24 0.21
N SER A 88 14.41 20.39 1.16
CA SER A 88 14.23 18.96 0.90
C SER A 88 12.95 18.72 0.09
N PHE A 89 12.80 17.55 -0.52
CA PHE A 89 11.64 17.30 -1.37
C PHE A 89 11.19 15.83 -1.39
N LEU A 90 9.92 15.61 -1.70
CA LEU A 90 9.33 14.31 -2.00
C LEU A 90 9.02 14.18 -3.48
N VAL A 91 9.35 13.02 -4.02
CA VAL A 91 9.03 12.64 -5.40
C VAL A 91 8.10 11.45 -5.41
N PHE A 92 6.99 11.58 -6.13
CA PHE A 92 5.99 10.54 -6.31
C PHE A 92 6.06 10.00 -7.73
N THR A 93 6.25 8.69 -7.86
CA THR A 93 6.30 8.00 -9.16
C THR A 93 5.31 6.84 -9.21
N VAL A 94 4.78 6.57 -10.39
CA VAL A 94 3.86 5.46 -10.66
C VAL A 94 4.44 4.63 -11.80
N VAL A 95 4.54 3.30 -11.58
CA VAL A 95 5.10 2.37 -12.59
C VAL A 95 4.00 1.64 -13.35
N MET A 96 2.99 1.12 -12.67
CA MET A 96 1.88 0.37 -13.28
C MET A 96 0.57 1.14 -13.17
N TYR A 97 0.09 1.40 -11.99
CA TYR A 97 -1.06 2.24 -11.65
C TYR A 97 -0.89 2.77 -10.24
N GLY A 98 -1.53 3.88 -9.92
CA GLY A 98 -1.45 4.45 -8.59
C GLY A 98 -2.41 5.62 -8.41
N PHE A 99 -2.71 5.93 -7.15
CA PHE A 99 -3.61 7.02 -6.78
C PHE A 99 -2.84 8.09 -6.01
N ILE A 100 -2.94 9.33 -6.44
CA ILE A 100 -2.39 10.50 -5.76
C ILE A 100 -3.53 11.50 -5.62
N ASN A 101 -4.08 11.63 -4.43
CA ASN A 101 -5.28 12.41 -4.17
C ASN A 101 -5.04 13.47 -3.10
N VAL A 102 -5.74 14.60 -3.19
CA VAL A 102 -5.73 15.67 -2.18
C VAL A 102 -7.17 16.04 -1.83
N TYR A 103 -7.52 15.95 -0.56
CA TYR A 103 -8.85 16.24 -0.02
C TYR A 103 -8.78 17.44 0.93
N PRO A 104 -9.45 18.55 0.58
CA PRO A 104 -9.33 19.80 1.34
C PRO A 104 -10.11 19.80 2.67
N ASP A 105 -11.03 18.86 2.85
CA ASP A 105 -11.95 18.79 3.99
C ASP A 105 -11.88 17.45 4.74
N SER A 106 -10.85 16.67 4.51
CA SER A 106 -10.66 15.31 5.06
C SER A 106 -11.76 14.30 4.68
N TYR A 107 -12.68 14.65 3.79
CA TYR A 107 -13.71 13.73 3.33
C TYR A 107 -13.23 12.93 2.12
N ILE A 108 -13.07 11.61 2.31
CA ILE A 108 -12.60 10.69 1.28
C ILE A 108 -13.75 9.76 0.86
N ASP A 109 -14.38 10.07 -0.26
CA ASP A 109 -15.42 9.22 -0.85
C ASP A 109 -14.84 8.18 -1.80
N ASN A 110 -14.12 7.22 -1.20
CA ASN A 110 -13.56 6.08 -1.92
C ASN A 110 -13.95 4.79 -1.20
N LYS A 111 -14.63 3.89 -1.93
CA LYS A 111 -15.12 2.60 -1.39
C LYS A 111 -14.01 1.77 -0.75
N TYR A 112 -12.86 1.65 -1.39
CA TYR A 112 -11.74 0.85 -0.87
C TYR A 112 -11.05 1.51 0.31
N TYR A 113 -11.01 2.84 0.34
CA TYR A 113 -10.50 3.58 1.48
C TYR A 113 -11.37 3.39 2.71
N LYS A 114 -12.69 3.54 2.56
CA LYS A 114 -13.66 3.26 3.65
C LYS A 114 -13.50 1.83 4.16
N LEU A 115 -13.49 0.85 3.24
CA LEU A 115 -13.27 -0.56 3.60
C LEU A 115 -11.96 -0.76 4.37
N SER A 116 -10.85 -0.16 3.91
CA SER A 116 -9.56 -0.28 4.58
C SER A 116 -9.53 0.33 5.98
N ARG A 117 -10.29 1.40 6.22
CA ARG A 117 -10.41 2.04 7.53
C ARG A 117 -11.30 1.29 8.51
N GLU A 118 -12.36 0.67 8.01
CA GLU A 118 -13.38 -0.01 8.81
C GLU A 118 -13.00 -1.46 9.12
N SER A 119 -12.15 -2.08 8.28
CA SER A 119 -11.75 -3.47 8.46
C SER A 119 -10.71 -3.62 9.57
N ILE A 120 -10.79 -4.77 10.25
CA ILE A 120 -9.77 -5.17 11.22
C ILE A 120 -8.48 -5.49 10.46
N SER A 121 -7.39 -4.82 10.81
CA SER A 121 -6.08 -5.10 10.22
C SER A 121 -5.65 -6.54 10.54
N PRO A 122 -5.15 -7.31 9.57
CA PRO A 122 -4.61 -8.64 9.82
C PRO A 122 -3.37 -8.65 10.75
N LEU A 123 -2.73 -7.50 10.94
CA LEU A 123 -1.64 -7.33 11.92
C LEU A 123 -2.15 -7.12 13.36
N SER A 124 -3.44 -6.83 13.52
CA SER A 124 -4.05 -6.63 14.85
C SER A 124 -4.35 -7.96 15.53
N ASP A 125 -4.26 -8.02 16.87
CA ASP A 125 -4.70 -9.14 17.68
C ASP A 125 -6.23 -9.37 17.58
N LYS A 126 -6.98 -8.32 17.19
CA LYS A 126 -8.42 -8.42 16.93
C LYS A 126 -8.76 -9.21 15.67
N TYR A 127 -7.79 -9.41 14.75
CA TYR A 127 -8.00 -10.25 13.58
C TYR A 127 -7.77 -11.71 13.95
N THR A 128 -8.83 -12.35 14.39
CA THR A 128 -8.83 -13.74 14.86
C THR A 128 -9.14 -14.72 13.75
N GLU A 129 -8.94 -16.03 14.03
CA GLU A 129 -9.36 -17.09 13.12
C GLU A 129 -10.86 -17.02 12.80
N ALA A 130 -11.70 -16.69 13.79
CA ALA A 130 -13.14 -16.53 13.59
C ALA A 130 -13.47 -15.40 12.58
N GLU A 131 -12.69 -14.31 12.53
CA GLU A 131 -12.86 -13.26 11.51
C GLU A 131 -12.42 -13.75 10.11
N PHE A 132 -11.38 -14.56 10.04
CA PHE A 132 -10.96 -15.19 8.81
C PHE A 132 -11.96 -16.22 8.31
N GLU A 133 -12.55 -17.04 9.20
CA GLU A 133 -13.60 -18.01 8.88
C GLU A 133 -14.87 -17.35 8.33
N LYS A 134 -15.29 -16.20 8.87
CA LYS A 134 -16.40 -15.41 8.30
C LYS A 134 -16.11 -15.05 6.86
N LEU A 135 -14.89 -14.55 6.57
CA LEU A 135 -14.47 -14.21 5.22
C LEU A 135 -14.50 -15.42 4.26
N VAL A 136 -14.10 -16.59 4.77
CA VAL A 136 -14.15 -17.86 4.02
C VAL A 136 -15.60 -18.30 3.79
N ALA A 137 -16.47 -18.19 4.78
CA ALA A 137 -17.88 -18.58 4.68
C ALA A 137 -18.67 -17.73 3.66
N GLU A 138 -18.34 -16.46 3.55
CA GLU A 138 -18.92 -15.53 2.55
C GLU A 138 -18.37 -15.74 1.14
N ALA A 139 -17.36 -16.59 0.97
CA ALA A 139 -16.70 -16.80 -0.30
C ALA A 139 -17.61 -17.51 -1.31
N LYS A 140 -17.65 -16.99 -2.54
CA LYS A 140 -18.35 -17.67 -3.64
C LYS A 140 -17.70 -19.03 -3.91
N LYS A 141 -18.51 -20.03 -4.30
CA LYS A 141 -18.06 -21.41 -4.63
C LYS A 141 -16.90 -21.47 -5.63
N THR A 142 -16.77 -20.49 -6.50
CA THR A 142 -15.74 -20.42 -7.53
C THR A 142 -14.47 -19.71 -7.07
N LEU A 143 -14.46 -19.09 -5.88
CA LEU A 143 -13.35 -18.28 -5.40
C LEU A 143 -12.13 -19.16 -5.12
N SER A 144 -10.97 -18.77 -5.65
CA SER A 144 -9.70 -19.45 -5.36
C SER A 144 -9.01 -18.86 -4.11
N ALA A 145 -8.11 -19.61 -3.50
CA ALA A 145 -7.31 -19.16 -2.36
C ALA A 145 -6.54 -17.85 -2.67
N LYS A 146 -5.94 -17.76 -3.85
CA LYS A 146 -5.32 -16.50 -4.31
C LYS A 146 -6.33 -15.35 -4.39
N ALA A 147 -7.50 -15.59 -4.94
CA ALA A 147 -8.50 -14.54 -5.08
C ALA A 147 -9.13 -14.14 -3.75
N LEU A 148 -9.24 -15.05 -2.78
CA LEU A 148 -9.64 -14.72 -1.40
C LEU A 148 -8.72 -13.67 -0.79
N LEU A 149 -7.41 -13.88 -0.89
CA LEU A 149 -6.42 -13.01 -0.27
C LEU A 149 -6.19 -11.69 -1.03
N ALA A 150 -6.07 -11.75 -2.37
CA ALA A 150 -5.52 -10.66 -3.17
C ALA A 150 -6.55 -9.81 -3.93
N THR A 151 -7.85 -10.17 -3.94
CA THR A 151 -8.82 -9.43 -4.77
C THR A 151 -9.88 -8.72 -3.97
N ASN A 152 -10.39 -7.59 -4.53
CA ASN A 152 -11.45 -6.78 -3.94
C ASN A 152 -11.13 -6.23 -2.53
N GLN A 153 -9.87 -6.19 -2.14
CA GLN A 153 -9.45 -5.73 -0.80
C GLN A 153 -10.21 -6.43 0.34
N ARG A 154 -10.53 -7.72 0.19
CA ARG A 154 -11.19 -8.50 1.25
C ARG A 154 -10.37 -8.54 2.53
N ILE A 155 -9.05 -8.59 2.36
CA ILE A 155 -8.08 -8.37 3.42
C ILE A 155 -7.29 -7.13 2.99
N PRO A 156 -7.64 -5.93 3.50
CA PRO A 156 -7.03 -4.70 3.06
C PRO A 156 -5.50 -4.69 3.19
N GLY A 157 -4.82 -4.27 2.12
CA GLY A 157 -3.36 -4.21 2.07
C GLY A 157 -2.68 -5.50 1.61
N VAL A 158 -3.38 -6.64 1.56
CA VAL A 158 -2.82 -7.89 1.05
C VAL A 158 -2.90 -7.91 -0.48
N GLY A 159 -1.77 -7.60 -1.10
CA GLY A 159 -1.62 -7.57 -2.57
C GLY A 159 -1.05 -8.87 -3.14
N ASN A 160 -0.94 -8.91 -4.47
CA ASN A 160 -0.47 -10.11 -5.19
C ASN A 160 0.91 -10.61 -4.74
N GLY A 161 1.85 -9.71 -4.48
CA GLY A 161 3.21 -10.09 -4.11
C GLY A 161 3.30 -10.74 -2.72
N VAL A 162 2.52 -10.25 -1.77
CA VAL A 162 2.43 -10.79 -0.41
C VAL A 162 1.70 -12.14 -0.42
N THR A 163 0.60 -12.22 -1.18
CA THR A 163 -0.21 -13.45 -1.32
C THR A 163 0.61 -14.64 -1.81
N GLN A 164 1.61 -14.43 -2.65
CA GLN A 164 2.46 -15.52 -3.15
C GLN A 164 3.21 -16.21 -2.02
N ASP A 165 3.85 -15.46 -1.14
CA ASP A 165 4.61 -16.00 -0.03
C ASP A 165 3.68 -16.61 1.03
N ILE A 166 2.53 -16.00 1.32
CA ILE A 166 1.52 -16.57 2.22
C ILE A 166 1.07 -17.95 1.74
N LEU A 167 0.70 -18.08 0.46
CA LEU A 167 0.24 -19.36 -0.08
C LEU A 167 1.35 -20.42 -0.17
N PHE A 168 2.60 -19.99 -0.41
CA PHE A 168 3.76 -20.87 -0.38
C PHE A 168 3.99 -21.42 1.02
N ASN A 169 3.98 -20.55 2.05
CA ASN A 169 4.12 -20.94 3.45
C ASN A 169 2.99 -21.87 3.91
N ALA A 170 1.76 -21.58 3.50
CA ALA A 170 0.61 -22.43 3.77
C ALA A 170 0.60 -23.75 2.98
N ARG A 171 1.47 -23.91 1.97
CA ARG A 171 1.47 -25.05 1.04
C ARG A 171 0.12 -25.25 0.34
N ILE A 172 -0.56 -24.17 0.02
CA ILE A 172 -1.87 -24.18 -0.66
C ILE A 172 -1.71 -23.73 -2.11
N ASN A 173 -2.24 -24.55 -3.03
CA ASN A 173 -2.27 -24.20 -4.44
C ASN A 173 -3.11 -22.91 -4.64
N PRO A 174 -2.57 -21.86 -5.30
CA PRO A 174 -3.29 -20.61 -5.53
C PRO A 174 -4.63 -20.75 -6.24
N LYS A 175 -4.80 -21.80 -7.05
CA LYS A 175 -6.03 -22.10 -7.80
C LYS A 175 -7.03 -22.95 -7.01
N GLN A 176 -6.64 -23.52 -5.86
CA GLN A 176 -7.55 -24.31 -5.04
C GLN A 176 -8.75 -23.48 -4.63
N LYS A 177 -9.94 -24.04 -4.77
CA LYS A 177 -11.17 -23.34 -4.39
C LYS A 177 -11.29 -23.32 -2.87
N VAL A 178 -11.59 -22.16 -2.32
CA VAL A 178 -11.66 -21.92 -0.87
C VAL A 178 -12.67 -22.86 -0.20
N LEU A 179 -13.80 -23.14 -0.88
CA LEU A 179 -14.84 -24.05 -0.38
C LEU A 179 -14.37 -25.48 -0.12
N PHE A 180 -13.29 -25.91 -0.80
CA PHE A 180 -12.75 -27.27 -0.66
C PHE A 180 -11.50 -27.31 0.23
N LEU A 181 -11.19 -26.24 0.95
CA LEU A 181 -10.17 -26.28 2.00
C LEU A 181 -10.73 -27.04 3.19
N SER A 182 -9.97 -28.00 3.71
CA SER A 182 -10.28 -28.63 5.00
C SER A 182 -10.09 -27.62 6.14
N ASP A 183 -10.64 -27.90 7.32
CA ASP A 183 -10.51 -26.99 8.46
C ASP A 183 -9.03 -26.80 8.84
N ASN A 184 -8.23 -27.86 8.84
CA ASN A 184 -6.79 -27.77 9.03
C ASN A 184 -6.10 -26.88 7.96
N GLN A 185 -6.55 -26.93 6.70
CA GLN A 185 -6.00 -26.04 5.65
C GLN A 185 -6.39 -24.58 5.85
N LYS A 186 -7.57 -24.29 6.38
CA LYS A 186 -8.00 -22.93 6.72
C LYS A 186 -7.18 -22.38 7.87
N GLU A 187 -6.98 -23.16 8.92
CA GLU A 187 -6.13 -22.82 10.06
C GLU A 187 -4.69 -22.53 9.63
N VAL A 188 -4.09 -23.41 8.82
CA VAL A 188 -2.73 -23.21 8.28
C VAL A 188 -2.66 -21.96 7.41
N LEU A 189 -3.71 -21.67 6.62
CA LEU A 189 -3.74 -20.45 5.79
C LEU A 189 -3.84 -19.19 6.64
N PHE A 190 -4.65 -19.21 7.68
CA PHE A 190 -4.76 -18.10 8.64
C PHE A 190 -3.43 -17.83 9.35
N ASN A 191 -2.79 -18.87 9.87
CA ASN A 191 -1.50 -18.74 10.54
C ASN A 191 -0.42 -18.22 9.59
N ALA A 192 -0.31 -18.76 8.37
CA ALA A 192 0.61 -18.30 7.36
C ALA A 192 0.35 -16.84 6.95
N LEU A 193 -0.92 -16.41 6.88
CA LEU A 193 -1.26 -15.00 6.66
C LEU A 193 -0.71 -14.11 7.77
N LYS A 194 -0.98 -14.44 9.03
CA LYS A 194 -0.54 -13.65 10.20
C LYS A 194 0.98 -13.59 10.29
N GLU A 195 1.63 -14.73 10.29
CA GLU A 195 3.09 -14.85 10.44
C GLU A 195 3.84 -14.13 9.31
N THR A 196 3.45 -14.38 8.05
CA THR A 196 4.12 -13.73 6.91
C THR A 196 3.99 -12.20 6.96
N LEU A 197 2.83 -11.66 7.36
CA LEU A 197 2.65 -10.22 7.47
C LEU A 197 3.42 -9.62 8.65
N VAL A 198 3.50 -10.32 9.77
CA VAL A 198 4.31 -9.91 10.95
C VAL A 198 5.79 -9.87 10.56
N ASP A 199 6.29 -10.94 9.93
CA ASP A 199 7.69 -11.00 9.49
C ASP A 199 8.03 -9.89 8.49
N MET A 200 7.17 -9.67 7.47
CA MET A 200 7.36 -8.58 6.51
C MET A 200 7.39 -7.21 7.18
N THR A 201 6.57 -7.02 8.21
CA THR A 201 6.52 -5.74 8.95
C THR A 201 7.73 -5.57 9.84
N PHE A 202 8.12 -6.61 10.58
CA PHE A 202 9.29 -6.61 11.46
C PHE A 202 10.58 -6.32 10.71
N GLU A 203 10.73 -6.91 9.52
CA GLU A 203 11.89 -6.74 8.64
C GLU A 203 11.86 -5.41 7.82
N GLY A 204 10.93 -4.51 8.12
CA GLY A 204 10.81 -3.22 7.43
C GLY A 204 10.38 -3.30 5.97
N GLY A 205 9.65 -4.35 5.62
CA GLY A 205 9.12 -4.58 4.27
C GLY A 205 9.88 -5.63 3.47
N ARG A 206 9.39 -5.89 2.27
CA ARG A 206 9.94 -6.89 1.34
C ARG A 206 11.18 -6.34 0.62
N ASP A 207 12.16 -7.20 0.35
CA ASP A 207 13.40 -6.87 -0.39
C ASP A 207 13.15 -6.42 -1.86
N THR A 208 11.93 -6.57 -2.35
CA THR A 208 11.46 -6.09 -3.65
C THR A 208 10.84 -4.69 -3.59
N GLN A 209 10.66 -4.13 -2.41
CA GLN A 209 10.13 -2.78 -2.16
C GLN A 209 11.20 -1.90 -1.52
N ARG A 210 10.98 -0.60 -1.54
CA ARG A 210 11.93 0.36 -0.99
C ARG A 210 11.21 1.39 -0.14
N ASP A 211 11.86 1.80 0.93
CA ASP A 211 11.41 2.88 1.80
C ASP A 211 11.58 4.28 1.17
N LEU A 212 11.28 5.32 1.92
CA LEU A 212 11.44 6.71 1.50
C LEU A 212 12.86 7.07 1.07
N TYR A 213 13.87 6.43 1.63
CA TYR A 213 15.29 6.70 1.39
C TYR A 213 15.91 5.79 0.32
N GLY A 214 15.09 4.88 -0.25
CA GLY A 214 15.53 3.95 -1.27
C GLY A 214 16.13 2.65 -0.76
N ASN A 215 16.13 2.41 0.56
CA ASN A 215 16.58 1.15 1.15
C ASN A 215 15.58 0.04 0.86
N ALA A 216 16.07 -1.14 0.53
CA ALA A 216 15.23 -2.32 0.38
C ALA A 216 14.78 -2.83 1.75
N GLY A 217 13.56 -3.37 1.83
CA GLY A 217 13.12 -4.09 3.02
C GLY A 217 13.99 -5.33 3.30
N GLY A 218 14.00 -5.77 4.55
CA GLY A 218 14.81 -6.90 5.02
C GLY A 218 14.20 -8.26 4.69
N TYR A 219 12.87 -8.37 4.62
CA TYR A 219 12.19 -9.62 4.34
C TYR A 219 12.57 -10.19 2.97
N LYS A 220 13.15 -11.39 2.97
CA LYS A 220 13.58 -12.07 1.75
C LYS A 220 12.39 -12.75 1.09
N THR A 221 11.91 -12.14 0.00
CA THR A 221 10.76 -12.65 -0.76
C THR A 221 11.01 -14.06 -1.27
N ILE A 222 10.13 -14.98 -0.94
CA ILE A 222 10.23 -16.41 -1.35
C ILE A 222 9.92 -16.53 -2.83
N LEU A 223 8.80 -15.93 -3.29
CA LEU A 223 8.36 -15.97 -4.68
C LEU A 223 8.42 -14.58 -5.31
N SER A 224 9.45 -14.34 -6.10
CA SER A 224 9.67 -13.07 -6.79
C SER A 224 10.44 -13.27 -8.10
N ALA A 225 10.61 -12.18 -8.86
CA ALA A 225 11.48 -12.19 -10.05
C ALA A 225 12.94 -12.55 -9.74
N LYS A 226 13.38 -12.40 -8.50
CA LYS A 226 14.75 -12.78 -8.07
C LYS A 226 14.88 -14.27 -7.80
N THR A 227 13.80 -14.96 -7.48
CA THR A 227 13.79 -16.35 -6.98
C THR A 227 13.09 -17.34 -7.90
N TRP A 228 12.54 -16.90 -9.04
CA TRP A 228 11.74 -17.73 -9.95
C TRP A 228 12.45 -18.97 -10.49
N LYS A 229 13.79 -19.01 -10.45
CA LYS A 229 14.60 -20.15 -10.86
C LYS A 229 14.90 -21.16 -9.73
N ASN A 230 14.55 -20.78 -8.49
CA ASN A 230 14.78 -21.68 -7.35
C ASN A 230 13.78 -22.84 -7.39
N PRO A 231 14.13 -24.01 -6.86
CA PRO A 231 13.19 -25.11 -6.68
C PRO A 231 11.97 -24.65 -5.85
N CYS A 232 10.81 -25.11 -6.28
CA CYS A 232 9.56 -24.84 -5.56
C CYS A 232 9.45 -25.73 -4.31
#